data_8fdb1a45986271d93592dbc135d3d149
#
_entry.id   8fdb1a45986271d93592dbc135d3d149
#
_cell.length_a   1.000
_cell.length_b   1.000
_cell.length_c   1.000
_cell.angle_alpha   90.00
_cell.angle_beta   90.00
_cell.angle_gamma   90.00
#
_symmetry.space_group_name_H-M   'P 1'
#
loop_
_entity.id
_entity.type
_entity.pdbx_description
1 polymer ?
#
loop_
_entity_poly.entity_id
_entity_poly.type
_entity_poly.pdbx_seq_one_letter_code
_entity_poly.pdbx_strand_id
1 'polypeptide(L)'
;GPGSLHVNNPRSFALKVSRDNQECRACHMSGELVTADGFIQHTGHEYNDLFPGKHRLIDCVDCHDPHTAVVSPRADHEPFLEATCDGCHFQQAQVEKVHLRIRVACVDCHMPQLIQNAIGRPESFMADMMTHQVVINPTQMDQFAADGTILPQIGLDYACRQCHNGELGIGPNLPDSALLGAAQGYHEPEPEDLTGEQ
;
A
#
# COMPACT_ATOMS: atom_id res chain seq x y z
N GLY A 1 -22.78 9.49 -8.64
CA GLY A 1 -24.19 9.75 -8.79
C GLY A 1 -24.47 10.84 -9.85
N PRO A 2 -25.71 11.03 -10.32
CA PRO A 2 -25.99 11.98 -11.37
C PRO A 2 -25.75 13.42 -10.87
N GLY A 3 -24.60 13.97 -11.24
CA GLY A 3 -24.20 15.34 -10.86
C GLY A 3 -24.93 16.43 -11.63
N SER A 4 -25.66 16.10 -12.69
CA SER A 4 -26.32 17.08 -13.57
C SER A 4 -27.31 18.00 -12.85
N LEU A 5 -28.10 17.49 -11.92
CA LEU A 5 -29.01 18.30 -11.12
C LEU A 5 -28.26 19.25 -10.18
N HIS A 6 -27.19 18.79 -9.58
CA HIS A 6 -26.33 19.62 -8.74
C HIS A 6 -25.62 20.70 -9.55
N VAL A 7 -25.03 20.36 -10.69
CA VAL A 7 -24.35 21.33 -11.57
C VAL A 7 -25.31 22.43 -12.01
N ASN A 8 -26.55 22.09 -12.34
CA ASN A 8 -27.55 23.05 -12.78
C ASN A 8 -28.14 23.88 -11.63
N ASN A 9 -28.18 23.34 -10.41
CA ASN A 9 -28.73 24.03 -9.24
C ASN A 9 -28.05 23.57 -7.94
N PRO A 10 -26.80 23.98 -7.65
CA PRO A 10 -26.01 23.49 -6.55
C PRO A 10 -26.57 23.82 -5.16
N ARG A 11 -27.43 24.85 -5.06
CA ARG A 11 -28.05 25.22 -3.78
C ARG A 11 -29.25 24.36 -3.42
N SER A 12 -29.94 23.80 -4.39
CA SER A 12 -31.15 23.00 -4.19
C SER A 12 -30.91 21.51 -4.18
N PHE A 13 -29.82 21.07 -4.80
CA PHE A 13 -29.45 19.66 -4.89
C PHE A 13 -28.08 19.42 -4.29
N ALA A 14 -28.04 19.06 -3.01
CA ALA A 14 -26.80 18.59 -2.39
C ALA A 14 -26.33 17.29 -3.04
N LEU A 15 -25.05 17.22 -3.38
CA LEU A 15 -24.45 15.95 -3.75
C LEU A 15 -24.45 15.04 -2.51
N LYS A 16 -25.10 13.91 -2.64
CA LYS A 16 -24.95 12.82 -1.68
C LYS A 16 -23.77 11.97 -2.16
N VAL A 17 -22.61 12.21 -1.57
CA VAL A 17 -21.45 11.33 -1.77
C VAL A 17 -21.75 10.06 -0.98
N SER A 18 -21.89 8.95 -1.69
CA SER A 18 -21.91 7.65 -1.04
C SER A 18 -20.51 7.34 -0.55
N ARG A 19 -20.39 6.94 0.71
CA ARG A 19 -19.14 6.39 1.27
C ARG A 19 -19.10 4.87 1.13
N ASP A 20 -20.13 4.28 0.53
CA ASP A 20 -20.24 2.83 0.36
C ASP A 20 -19.19 2.33 -0.64
N ASN A 21 -18.31 1.47 -0.17
CA ASN A 21 -17.27 0.79 -0.95
C ASN A 21 -17.83 0.00 -2.14
N GLN A 22 -19.12 -0.35 -2.13
CA GLN A 22 -19.78 -1.03 -3.24
C GLN A 22 -19.78 -0.21 -4.55
N GLU A 23 -19.77 1.12 -4.44
CA GLU A 23 -19.68 1.97 -5.63
C GLU A 23 -18.30 1.91 -6.27
N CYS A 24 -17.25 1.87 -5.45
CA CYS A 24 -15.86 1.71 -5.93
C CYS A 24 -15.64 0.30 -6.49
N ARG A 25 -16.20 -0.70 -5.81
CA ARG A 25 -16.15 -2.10 -6.18
C ARG A 25 -16.62 -2.36 -7.61
N ALA A 26 -17.60 -1.62 -8.10
CA ALA A 26 -18.14 -1.80 -9.45
C ALA A 26 -17.06 -1.71 -10.55
N CYS A 27 -15.96 -0.98 -10.29
CA CYS A 27 -14.81 -0.86 -11.19
C CYS A 27 -13.53 -1.47 -10.63
N HIS A 28 -13.36 -1.43 -9.30
CA HIS A 28 -12.15 -1.85 -8.59
C HIS A 28 -12.24 -3.28 -7.99
N MET A 29 -13.13 -4.12 -8.51
CA MET A 29 -13.21 -5.54 -8.21
C MET A 29 -13.53 -6.31 -9.48
N SER A 30 -12.53 -6.71 -10.21
CA SER A 30 -12.71 -7.52 -11.43
C SER A 30 -11.70 -8.66 -11.49
N GLY A 31 -12.16 -9.80 -12.00
CA GLY A 31 -11.33 -10.90 -12.40
C GLY A 31 -10.71 -11.74 -11.26
N GLU A 32 -9.99 -12.75 -11.67
CA GLU A 32 -9.15 -13.57 -10.81
C GLU A 32 -7.75 -12.93 -10.73
N LEU A 33 -7.08 -13.11 -9.59
CA LEU A 33 -5.69 -12.75 -9.45
C LEU A 33 -4.83 -13.62 -10.38
N VAL A 34 -4.13 -12.99 -11.29
CA VAL A 34 -3.26 -13.67 -12.26
C VAL A 34 -1.84 -13.20 -12.04
N THR A 35 -0.90 -14.13 -11.97
CA THR A 35 0.53 -13.81 -11.89
C THR A 35 1.16 -13.86 -13.27
N ALA A 36 2.07 -12.93 -13.55
CA ALA A 36 2.96 -13.00 -14.67
C ALA A 36 4.29 -12.32 -14.32
N ASP A 37 5.38 -12.94 -14.74
CA ASP A 37 6.74 -12.38 -14.58
C ASP A 37 7.09 -11.98 -13.12
N GLY A 38 6.53 -12.69 -12.14
CA GLY A 38 6.77 -12.41 -10.72
C GLY A 38 5.91 -11.30 -10.12
N PHE A 39 4.86 -10.84 -10.82
CA PHE A 39 3.95 -9.80 -10.34
C PHE A 39 2.50 -10.25 -10.40
N ILE A 40 1.63 -9.51 -9.71
CA ILE A 40 0.19 -9.63 -9.87
C ILE A 40 -0.22 -8.75 -11.05
N GLN A 41 -0.93 -9.31 -12.03
CA GLN A 41 -1.45 -8.53 -13.14
C GLN A 41 -2.58 -7.62 -12.68
N HIS A 42 -2.54 -6.36 -13.11
CA HIS A 42 -3.61 -5.41 -12.80
C HIS A 42 -4.92 -5.83 -13.47
N THR A 43 -5.90 -6.14 -12.66
CA THR A 43 -7.26 -6.52 -13.09
C THR A 43 -8.35 -5.72 -12.35
N GLY A 44 -7.98 -4.62 -11.68
CA GLY A 44 -8.90 -3.81 -10.89
C GLY A 44 -9.37 -4.50 -9.60
N HIS A 45 -8.45 -5.11 -8.86
CA HIS A 45 -8.78 -5.93 -7.68
C HIS A 45 -8.41 -5.28 -6.34
N GLU A 46 -8.28 -3.98 -6.30
CA GLU A 46 -7.93 -3.21 -5.08
C GLU A 46 -8.91 -3.49 -3.92
N TYR A 47 -10.18 -3.67 -4.26
CA TYR A 47 -11.19 -4.09 -3.29
C TYR A 47 -10.87 -5.46 -2.67
N ASN A 48 -10.46 -6.43 -3.48
CA ASN A 48 -10.13 -7.77 -3.02
C ASN A 48 -8.84 -7.81 -2.19
N ASP A 49 -7.88 -6.93 -2.47
CA ASP A 49 -6.64 -6.81 -1.73
C ASP A 49 -6.85 -6.24 -0.32
N LEU A 50 -7.72 -5.23 -0.19
CA LEU A 50 -7.94 -4.53 1.06
C LEU A 50 -8.78 -5.35 2.06
N PHE A 51 -9.81 -6.02 1.58
CA PHE A 51 -10.84 -6.63 2.41
C PHE A 51 -10.43 -7.88 3.20
N PRO A 52 -9.46 -8.71 2.80
CA PRO A 52 -8.95 -9.78 3.66
C PRO A 52 -8.21 -9.26 4.90
N GLY A 53 -7.72 -8.01 4.84
CA GLY A 53 -6.98 -7.36 5.91
C GLY A 53 -7.83 -6.72 7.00
N LYS A 54 -7.16 -6.11 7.97
CA LYS A 54 -7.81 -5.34 9.06
C LYS A 54 -8.47 -4.06 8.56
N HIS A 55 -8.04 -3.53 7.42
CA HIS A 55 -8.59 -2.33 6.78
C HIS A 55 -9.99 -2.52 6.17
N ARG A 56 -10.55 -3.73 6.20
CA ARG A 56 -11.94 -4.01 5.78
C ARG A 56 -13.00 -3.16 6.52
N LEU A 57 -12.64 -2.49 7.61
CA LEU A 57 -13.53 -1.69 8.43
C LEU A 57 -13.53 -0.20 8.06
N ILE A 58 -12.69 0.20 7.11
CA ILE A 58 -12.61 1.58 6.62
C ILE A 58 -13.12 1.65 5.18
N ASP A 59 -13.58 2.83 4.81
CA ASP A 59 -14.06 3.10 3.47
C ASP A 59 -12.91 3.57 2.56
N CYS A 60 -13.03 3.31 1.25
CA CYS A 60 -12.04 3.78 0.27
C CYS A 60 -11.83 5.31 0.38
N VAL A 61 -12.90 6.03 0.65
CA VAL A 61 -12.89 7.49 0.83
C VAL A 61 -12.33 7.96 2.18
N ASP A 62 -11.95 7.07 3.07
CA ASP A 62 -11.19 7.45 4.28
C ASP A 62 -9.74 7.76 3.93
N CYS A 63 -9.23 7.20 2.83
CA CYS A 63 -7.90 7.46 2.33
C CYS A 63 -7.91 8.25 1.01
N HIS A 64 -8.89 8.02 0.14
CA HIS A 64 -8.94 8.59 -1.21
C HIS A 64 -10.02 9.66 -1.36
N ASP A 65 -9.64 10.83 -1.91
CA ASP A 65 -10.60 11.78 -2.44
C ASP A 65 -10.92 11.40 -3.91
N PRO A 66 -12.15 10.93 -4.19
CA PRO A 66 -12.52 10.53 -5.55
C PRO A 66 -12.54 11.70 -6.55
N HIS A 67 -12.55 12.96 -6.09
CA HIS A 67 -12.49 14.13 -6.96
C HIS A 67 -11.06 14.45 -7.39
N THR A 68 -10.11 14.35 -6.48
CA THR A 68 -8.67 14.59 -6.75
C THR A 68 -8.04 13.42 -7.48
N ALA A 69 -8.44 12.19 -7.22
CA ALA A 69 -7.91 11.01 -7.89
C ALA A 69 -8.07 11.04 -9.42
N VAL A 70 -9.14 11.66 -9.92
CA VAL A 70 -9.38 11.80 -11.35
C VAL A 70 -8.48 12.86 -12.02
N VAL A 71 -7.97 13.82 -11.24
CA VAL A 71 -7.20 14.97 -11.75
C VAL A 71 -5.69 14.78 -11.53
N SER A 72 -5.29 13.89 -10.66
CA SER A 72 -3.90 13.70 -10.20
C SER A 72 -2.96 12.82 -11.05
N PRO A 73 -3.27 12.33 -12.26
CA PRO A 73 -2.25 11.71 -13.12
C PRO A 73 -1.19 12.69 -13.63
N ARG A 74 -1.22 13.94 -13.18
CA ARG A 74 -0.25 14.96 -13.60
C ARG A 74 0.76 15.18 -12.48
N ALA A 75 2.04 15.11 -12.83
CA ALA A 75 3.22 15.04 -11.96
C ALA A 75 3.46 16.23 -11.00
N ASP A 76 2.55 17.17 -10.92
CA ASP A 76 2.65 18.43 -10.18
C ASP A 76 1.57 18.61 -9.09
N HIS A 77 0.79 17.57 -8.81
CA HIS A 77 -0.26 17.62 -7.79
C HIS A 77 0.10 16.84 -6.53
N GLU A 78 -0.30 17.40 -5.38
CA GLU A 78 -0.25 16.76 -4.07
C GLU A 78 -0.85 15.34 -4.12
N PRO A 79 -0.35 14.40 -3.32
CA PRO A 79 -0.87 13.06 -3.29
C PRO A 79 -2.38 13.08 -2.96
N PHE A 80 -3.15 12.33 -3.73
CA PHE A 80 -4.61 12.21 -3.63
C PHE A 80 -5.10 11.45 -2.37
N LEU A 81 -4.28 11.37 -1.34
CA LEU A 81 -4.63 10.80 -0.04
C LEU A 81 -5.06 11.91 0.90
N GLU A 82 -6.30 11.88 1.37
CA GLU A 82 -6.80 12.81 2.40
C GLU A 82 -6.29 12.46 3.79
N ALA A 83 -6.07 11.18 4.07
CA ALA A 83 -5.56 10.71 5.35
C ALA A 83 -4.18 10.06 5.19
N THR A 84 -3.29 10.42 6.10
CA THR A 84 -1.98 9.79 6.23
C THR A 84 -2.05 8.64 7.24
N CYS A 85 -1.20 7.63 7.05
CA CYS A 85 -1.19 6.42 7.88
C CYS A 85 -1.00 6.71 9.37
N ASP A 86 -0.15 7.68 9.67
CA ASP A 86 0.19 8.12 11.04
C ASP A 86 -0.99 8.75 11.78
N GLY A 87 -2.02 9.25 11.07
CA GLY A 87 -3.26 9.72 11.68
C GLY A 87 -4.00 8.65 12.49
N CYS A 88 -3.91 7.39 12.05
CA CYS A 88 -4.49 6.24 12.75
C CYS A 88 -3.41 5.37 13.41
N HIS A 89 -2.24 5.23 12.79
CA HIS A 89 -1.10 4.41 13.23
C HIS A 89 -0.01 5.23 13.93
N PHE A 90 -0.41 6.17 14.78
CA PHE A 90 0.52 7.10 15.44
C PHE A 90 1.57 6.42 16.32
N GLN A 91 1.26 5.26 16.92
CA GLN A 91 2.23 4.52 17.75
C GLN A 91 3.34 3.93 16.88
N GLN A 92 2.99 3.32 15.75
CA GLN A 92 3.94 2.76 14.78
C GLN A 92 4.81 3.85 14.16
N ALA A 93 4.22 5.00 13.83
CA ALA A 93 4.94 6.14 13.30
C ALA A 93 5.96 6.73 14.27
N GLN A 94 5.71 6.67 15.59
CA GLN A 94 6.66 7.13 16.60
C GLN A 94 7.90 6.24 16.73
N VAL A 95 7.75 4.94 16.49
CA VAL A 95 8.85 3.97 16.56
C VAL A 95 9.71 3.98 15.31
N GLU A 96 9.11 4.30 14.16
CA GLU A 96 9.81 4.35 12.88
C GLU A 96 10.75 5.56 12.80
N LYS A 97 12.02 5.35 13.10
CA LYS A 97 13.02 6.42 13.16
C LYS A 97 14.03 6.38 12.01
N VAL A 98 14.27 5.22 11.43
CA VAL A 98 15.37 5.05 10.46
C VAL A 98 14.93 5.42 9.05
N HIS A 99 13.88 4.79 8.56
CA HIS A 99 13.41 4.98 7.19
C HIS A 99 12.77 6.35 6.97
N LEU A 100 12.00 6.87 7.94
CA LEU A 100 11.44 8.23 7.84
C LEU A 100 12.52 9.30 7.70
N ARG A 101 13.71 9.13 8.29
CA ARG A 101 14.84 10.07 8.14
C ARG A 101 15.35 10.16 6.71
N ILE A 102 15.21 9.10 5.94
CA ILE A 102 15.61 9.04 4.52
C ILE A 102 14.41 9.13 3.58
N ARG A 103 13.26 9.57 4.09
CA ARG A 103 12.01 9.81 3.35
C ARG A 103 11.37 8.57 2.73
N VAL A 104 11.58 7.41 3.32
CA VAL A 104 10.79 6.21 3.01
C VAL A 104 9.45 6.33 3.73
N ALA A 105 8.37 6.31 2.99
CA ALA A 105 7.02 6.40 3.53
C ALA A 105 6.49 5.03 3.96
N CYS A 106 5.48 5.01 4.81
CA CYS A 106 4.83 3.77 5.24
C CYS A 106 4.34 2.93 4.04
N VAL A 107 3.82 3.60 3.01
CA VAL A 107 3.32 2.96 1.78
C VAL A 107 4.41 2.26 0.99
N ASP A 108 5.66 2.69 1.06
CA ASP A 108 6.75 2.07 0.30
C ASP A 108 6.99 0.62 0.74
N CYS A 109 6.74 0.31 2.02
CA CYS A 109 6.80 -1.05 2.55
C CYS A 109 5.43 -1.73 2.58
N HIS A 110 4.38 -1.00 3.02
CA HIS A 110 3.05 -1.55 3.27
C HIS A 110 2.12 -1.56 2.05
N MET A 111 2.49 -0.89 0.96
CA MET A 111 1.79 -0.92 -0.32
C MET A 111 2.83 -0.97 -1.46
N PRO A 112 3.74 -1.95 -1.46
CA PRO A 112 4.81 -1.99 -2.45
C PRO A 112 4.28 -2.08 -3.87
N GLN A 113 5.13 -1.76 -4.84
CA GLN A 113 4.82 -1.86 -6.27
C GLN A 113 4.81 -3.32 -6.75
N LEU A 114 3.82 -4.06 -6.31
CA LEU A 114 3.61 -5.49 -6.58
C LEU A 114 2.71 -5.74 -7.80
N ILE A 115 1.94 -4.74 -8.21
CA ILE A 115 0.95 -4.85 -9.27
C ILE A 115 1.55 -4.37 -10.59
N GLN A 116 1.51 -5.21 -11.62
CA GLN A 116 1.96 -4.88 -12.97
C GLN A 116 0.77 -4.52 -13.86
N ASN A 117 0.73 -3.28 -14.33
CA ASN A 117 -0.17 -2.85 -15.39
C ASN A 117 0.53 -2.90 -16.77
N ALA A 118 1.69 -2.27 -16.86
CA ALA A 118 2.46 -2.19 -18.10
C ALA A 118 3.92 -2.64 -17.93
N ILE A 119 4.54 -2.35 -16.78
CA ILE A 119 5.96 -2.54 -16.55
C ILE A 119 6.19 -3.33 -15.28
N GLY A 120 7.02 -4.38 -15.35
CA GLY A 120 7.57 -5.11 -14.23
C GLY A 120 9.08 -5.24 -14.36
N ARG A 121 9.79 -5.16 -13.24
CA ARG A 121 11.25 -5.38 -13.12
C ARG A 121 11.50 -6.41 -12.03
N PRO A 122 11.45 -7.71 -12.37
CA PRO A 122 11.58 -8.78 -11.38
C PRO A 122 12.90 -8.73 -10.59
N GLU A 123 13.97 -8.32 -11.24
CA GLU A 123 15.30 -8.17 -10.63
C GLU A 123 15.35 -7.10 -9.52
N SER A 124 14.43 -6.16 -9.55
CA SER A 124 14.29 -5.07 -8.57
C SER A 124 13.08 -5.22 -7.67
N PHE A 125 12.29 -6.29 -7.81
CA PHE A 125 11.04 -6.49 -7.08
C PHE A 125 10.07 -5.29 -7.22
N MET A 126 10.00 -4.69 -8.40
CA MET A 126 9.28 -3.44 -8.63
C MET A 126 8.42 -3.53 -9.90
N ALA A 127 7.12 -3.34 -9.73
CA ALA A 127 6.17 -3.12 -10.81
C ALA A 127 5.79 -1.62 -10.93
N ASP A 128 4.73 -1.31 -11.66
CA ASP A 128 4.32 0.07 -11.92
C ASP A 128 3.10 0.53 -11.11
N MET A 129 2.50 -0.36 -10.29
CA MET A 129 1.37 -0.02 -9.44
C MET A 129 1.51 -0.60 -8.03
N MET A 130 1.02 0.15 -7.06
CA MET A 130 0.98 -0.25 -5.65
C MET A 130 -0.14 -1.25 -5.38
N THR A 131 0.12 -2.23 -4.51
CA THR A 131 -0.91 -3.13 -3.99
C THR A 131 -1.70 -2.47 -2.86
N HIS A 132 -2.92 -2.96 -2.61
CA HIS A 132 -3.70 -2.66 -1.41
C HIS A 132 -3.63 -3.77 -0.36
N GLN A 133 -2.76 -4.75 -0.53
CA GLN A 133 -2.34 -5.66 0.53
C GLN A 133 -1.44 -4.88 1.48
N VAL A 134 -1.93 -4.52 2.65
CA VAL A 134 -1.18 -3.65 3.59
C VAL A 134 -0.48 -4.43 4.71
N VAL A 135 -0.73 -5.72 4.80
CA VAL A 135 -0.19 -6.56 5.87
C VAL A 135 1.07 -7.27 5.38
N ILE A 136 2.19 -6.97 6.01
CA ILE A 136 3.46 -7.67 5.78
C ILE A 136 3.52 -8.90 6.70
N ASN A 137 3.96 -10.02 6.16
CA ASN A 137 4.29 -11.21 6.94
C ASN A 137 5.78 -11.18 7.33
N PRO A 138 6.12 -10.91 8.60
CA PRO A 138 7.51 -10.75 9.02
C PRO A 138 8.31 -12.06 9.05
N THR A 139 7.67 -13.19 8.78
CA THR A 139 8.32 -14.52 8.79
C THR A 139 8.42 -15.16 7.40
N GLN A 140 8.01 -14.41 6.34
CA GLN A 140 7.91 -14.92 5.00
C GLN A 140 8.71 -14.06 4.03
N MET A 141 9.67 -14.67 3.34
CA MET A 141 10.44 -13.96 2.30
C MET A 141 9.61 -13.79 1.03
N ASP A 142 9.13 -14.88 0.47
CA ASP A 142 8.54 -14.90 -0.86
C ASP A 142 7.08 -14.45 -0.87
N GLN A 143 6.70 -13.60 -1.84
CA GLN A 143 5.31 -13.19 -2.08
C GLN A 143 4.48 -14.31 -2.72
N PHE A 144 5.13 -15.17 -3.47
CA PHE A 144 4.48 -16.25 -4.20
C PHE A 144 4.93 -17.60 -3.66
N ALA A 145 3.99 -18.53 -3.52
CA ALA A 145 4.30 -19.92 -3.24
C ALA A 145 5.03 -20.56 -4.42
N ALA A 146 5.67 -21.70 -4.19
CA ALA A 146 6.44 -22.41 -5.22
C ALA A 146 5.63 -22.81 -6.46
N ASP A 147 4.31 -22.93 -6.33
CA ASP A 147 3.37 -23.19 -7.43
C ASP A 147 2.88 -21.92 -8.14
N GLY A 148 3.38 -20.74 -7.75
CA GLY A 148 2.97 -19.46 -8.27
C GLY A 148 1.72 -18.86 -7.62
N THR A 149 1.16 -19.51 -6.60
CA THR A 149 0.00 -18.97 -5.85
C THR A 149 0.39 -17.70 -5.11
N ILE A 150 -0.45 -16.67 -5.23
CA ILE A 150 -0.28 -15.40 -4.51
C ILE A 150 -0.61 -15.61 -3.03
N LEU A 151 0.32 -15.24 -2.17
CA LEU A 151 0.09 -15.31 -0.73
C LEU A 151 -0.67 -14.07 -0.23
N PRO A 152 -1.52 -14.22 0.80
CA PRO A 152 -2.48 -13.18 1.19
C PRO A 152 -1.86 -12.00 1.96
N GLN A 153 -0.58 -12.10 2.28
CA GLN A 153 0.18 -11.07 2.97
C GLN A 153 1.45 -10.76 2.15
N ILE A 154 1.94 -9.54 2.28
CA ILE A 154 3.13 -9.10 1.56
C ILE A 154 4.36 -9.85 2.08
N GLY A 155 5.12 -10.47 1.18
CA GLY A 155 6.41 -11.05 1.47
C GLY A 155 7.50 -9.99 1.62
N LEU A 156 8.57 -10.32 2.34
CA LEU A 156 9.68 -9.40 2.57
C LEU A 156 10.50 -9.12 1.30
N ASP A 157 10.39 -9.96 0.28
CA ASP A 157 10.93 -9.70 -1.05
C ASP A 157 10.38 -8.40 -1.65
N TYR A 158 9.07 -8.19 -1.61
CA TYR A 158 8.45 -6.96 -2.10
C TYR A 158 8.46 -5.82 -1.07
N ALA A 159 8.31 -6.12 0.22
CA ALA A 159 8.33 -5.07 1.25
C ALA A 159 9.72 -4.45 1.46
N CYS A 160 10.80 -5.25 1.30
CA CYS A 160 12.15 -4.83 1.66
C CYS A 160 13.12 -4.79 0.48
N ARG A 161 13.08 -5.80 -0.41
CA ARG A 161 14.09 -5.93 -1.48
C ARG A 161 13.96 -4.90 -2.58
N GLN A 162 12.86 -4.18 -2.71
CA GLN A 162 12.81 -3.02 -3.61
C GLN A 162 13.97 -2.05 -3.34
N CYS A 163 14.38 -1.91 -2.07
CA CYS A 163 15.47 -1.03 -1.67
C CYS A 163 16.73 -1.80 -1.24
N HIS A 164 16.57 -3.00 -0.66
CA HIS A 164 17.64 -3.78 -0.04
C HIS A 164 18.16 -4.93 -0.93
N ASN A 165 18.16 -4.75 -2.25
CA ASN A 165 18.70 -5.71 -3.23
C ASN A 165 20.10 -5.32 -3.77
N GLY A 166 20.58 -4.11 -3.47
CA GLY A 166 21.83 -3.57 -3.97
C GLY A 166 21.77 -2.97 -5.39
N GLU A 167 20.68 -3.17 -6.13
CA GLU A 167 20.55 -2.74 -7.53
C GLU A 167 20.28 -1.25 -7.67
N LEU A 168 19.43 -0.71 -6.81
CA LEU A 168 19.02 0.70 -6.88
C LEU A 168 19.93 1.67 -6.11
N GLY A 169 20.85 1.15 -5.30
CA GLY A 169 21.74 1.97 -4.47
C GLY A 169 21.02 2.81 -3.40
N ILE A 170 19.77 2.45 -3.06
CA ILE A 170 18.95 3.16 -2.08
C ILE A 170 19.29 2.67 -0.67
N GLY A 171 19.40 1.36 -0.50
CA GLY A 171 19.71 0.71 0.77
C GLY A 171 20.86 -0.31 0.65
N PRO A 172 21.40 -0.78 1.77
CA PRO A 172 22.39 -1.85 1.74
C PRO A 172 21.76 -3.15 1.21
N ASN A 173 22.52 -3.93 0.46
CA ASN A 173 22.11 -5.29 0.10
C ASN A 173 22.13 -6.18 1.36
N LEU A 174 20.96 -6.65 1.77
CA LEU A 174 20.81 -7.45 2.98
C LEU A 174 20.44 -8.90 2.64
N PRO A 175 21.05 -9.89 3.31
CA PRO A 175 20.64 -11.28 3.14
C PRO A 175 19.26 -11.53 3.78
N ASP A 176 18.57 -12.59 3.33
CA ASP A 176 17.23 -12.97 3.82
C ASP A 176 17.15 -13.08 5.34
N SER A 177 18.18 -13.67 5.95
CA SER A 177 18.24 -13.81 7.42
C SER A 177 18.25 -12.47 8.15
N ALA A 178 18.85 -11.43 7.57
CA ALA A 178 18.87 -10.10 8.15
C ALA A 178 17.50 -9.42 7.97
N LEU A 179 16.86 -9.58 6.81
CA LEU A 179 15.52 -9.05 6.57
C LEU A 179 14.48 -9.71 7.48
N LEU A 180 14.50 -11.05 7.58
CA LEU A 180 13.62 -11.81 8.48
C LEU A 180 13.82 -11.42 9.95
N GLY A 181 15.08 -11.20 10.36
CA GLY A 181 15.39 -10.75 11.72
C GLY A 181 14.91 -9.33 12.02
N ALA A 182 15.10 -8.41 11.06
CA ALA A 182 14.70 -7.02 11.22
C ALA A 182 13.17 -6.81 11.13
N ALA A 183 12.47 -7.65 10.38
CA ALA A 183 11.02 -7.53 10.24
C ALA A 183 10.24 -7.94 11.49
N GLN A 184 10.81 -8.81 12.31
CA GLN A 184 10.18 -9.24 13.56
C GLN A 184 10.27 -8.13 14.60
N GLY A 185 9.12 -7.67 15.09
CA GLY A 185 9.07 -6.58 16.07
C GLY A 185 9.45 -5.20 15.53
N TYR A 186 9.46 -5.02 14.20
CA TYR A 186 9.90 -3.79 13.54
C TYR A 186 9.26 -2.51 14.10
N HIS A 187 8.00 -2.56 14.49
CA HIS A 187 7.26 -1.46 15.10
C HIS A 187 7.13 -1.58 16.61
N GLU A 188 7.90 -2.47 17.25
CA GLU A 188 7.96 -2.56 18.70
C GLU A 188 9.03 -1.57 19.21
N PRO A 189 8.75 -0.84 20.32
CA PRO A 189 9.75 0.04 20.91
C PRO A 189 10.93 -0.79 21.43
N GLU A 190 12.15 -0.29 21.22
CA GLU A 190 13.33 -0.90 21.82
C GLU A 190 13.18 -0.92 23.35
N PRO A 191 13.60 -2.00 24.02
CA PRO A 191 13.45 -2.13 25.48
C PRO A 191 14.05 -0.97 26.29
N GLU A 192 15.05 -0.29 25.76
CA GLU A 192 15.71 0.86 26.38
C GLU A 192 14.85 2.14 26.34
N ASP A 193 13.96 2.26 25.38
CA ASP A 193 13.04 3.41 25.28
C ASP A 193 11.92 3.37 26.36
N LEU A 194 11.76 2.23 27.04
CA LEU A 194 10.79 2.06 28.13
C LEU A 194 11.32 2.50 29.49
N THR A 195 12.61 2.74 29.61
CA THR A 195 13.26 3.21 30.85
C THR A 195 13.39 4.73 30.86
N GLY A 196 12.32 5.46 30.47
CA GLY A 196 12.31 6.92 30.45
C GLY A 196 12.80 7.51 31.81
N GLU A 197 14.07 7.85 31.86
CA GLU A 197 14.53 8.86 32.81
C GLU A 197 14.11 10.23 32.29
N GLN A 198 13.26 10.87 33.09
CA GLN A 198 12.80 12.23 32.98
C GLN A 198 13.94 13.23 33.20
#